data_9d170e1061ce728de7f6eaa7f57c8cc0
#
_entry.id   9d170e1061ce728de7f6eaa7f57c8cc0
#
_cell.length_a   1.000
_cell.length_b   1.000
_cell.length_c   1.000
_cell.angle_alpha   90.00
_cell.angle_beta   90.00
_cell.angle_gamma   90.00
#
_symmetry.space_group_name_H-M   'P 1'
#
loop_
_entity.id
_entity.type
_entity.pdbx_description
1 polymer ?
#
loop_
_entity_poly.entity_id
_entity_poly.type
_entity_poly.pdbx_seq_one_letter_code
_entity_poly.pdbx_strand_id
1 'polypeptide(L)'
;DMVFIENDAKLLLQRLPDDIKNVHYHDDETHIRLLLEKYDLVPKRGISLAAATVRGLILTVSHKEQIGGLYPQVLETLVYGACRELFE
;
A
#
# COMPACT_ATOMS: atom_id res chain seq x y z
N ASP A 1 16.67 1.20 -6.41
CA ASP A 1 16.47 1.31 -7.84
C ASP A 1 15.04 1.70 -8.17
N MET A 2 14.88 2.79 -8.89
CA MET A 2 13.56 3.33 -9.19
C MET A 2 12.70 2.40 -10.05
N VAL A 3 13.31 1.66 -10.96
CA VAL A 3 12.58 0.70 -11.80
C VAL A 3 11.99 -0.42 -10.94
N PHE A 4 12.77 -0.91 -9.99
CA PHE A 4 12.32 -1.94 -9.06
C PHE A 4 11.14 -1.45 -8.22
N ILE A 5 11.25 -0.24 -7.66
CA ILE A 5 10.19 0.34 -6.83
C ILE A 5 8.92 0.59 -7.64
N GLU A 6 9.03 1.05 -8.89
CA GLU A 6 7.87 1.24 -9.76
C GLU A 6 7.14 -0.08 -10.02
N ASN A 7 7.88 -1.16 -10.28
CA ASN A 7 7.28 -2.48 -10.48
C ASN A 7 6.59 -2.98 -9.22
N ASP A 8 7.20 -2.78 -8.06
CA ASP A 8 6.63 -3.17 -6.79
C ASP A 8 5.37 -2.35 -6.47
N ALA A 9 5.38 -1.05 -6.78
CA ALA A 9 4.20 -0.21 -6.60
C ALA A 9 3.05 -0.67 -7.48
N LYS A 10 3.32 -1.06 -8.73
CA LYS A 10 2.29 -1.60 -9.63
C LYS A 10 1.71 -2.89 -9.08
N LEU A 11 2.55 -3.77 -8.56
CA LEU A 11 2.09 -5.01 -7.95
C LEU A 11 1.21 -4.74 -6.74
N LEU A 12 1.60 -3.79 -5.90
CA LEU A 12 0.80 -3.40 -4.75
C LEU A 12 -0.55 -2.84 -5.18
N LEU A 13 -0.58 -1.99 -6.21
CA LEU A 13 -1.82 -1.45 -6.74
C LEU A 13 -2.76 -2.55 -7.23
N GLN A 14 -2.23 -3.54 -7.94
CA GLN A 14 -3.03 -4.63 -8.47
C GLN A 14 -3.59 -5.54 -7.38
N ARG A 15 -2.82 -5.71 -6.30
CA ARG A 15 -3.18 -6.60 -5.19
C ARG A 15 -4.01 -5.94 -4.11
N LEU A 16 -3.96 -4.62 -4.01
CA LEU A 16 -4.61 -3.88 -2.94
C LEU A 16 -6.11 -4.19 -2.82
N PRO A 17 -6.90 -4.22 -3.91
CA PRO A 17 -8.32 -4.54 -3.80
C PRO A 17 -8.59 -5.94 -3.27
N ASP A 18 -7.77 -6.92 -3.64
CA ASP A 18 -7.95 -8.29 -3.19
C ASP A 18 -7.54 -8.45 -1.73
N ASP A 19 -6.43 -7.83 -1.36
CA ASP A 19 -5.91 -7.91 0.01
C ASP A 19 -6.81 -7.19 1.01
N ILE A 20 -7.49 -6.11 0.59
CA ILE A 20 -8.42 -5.38 1.44
C ILE A 20 -9.55 -6.27 1.93
N LYS A 21 -10.04 -7.18 1.09
CA LYS A 21 -11.15 -8.06 1.45
C LYS A 21 -10.79 -9.02 2.57
N ASN A 22 -9.51 -9.28 2.76
CA ASN A 22 -9.02 -10.27 3.71
C ASN A 22 -8.34 -9.65 4.93
N VAL A 23 -8.25 -8.32 4.99
CA VAL A 23 -7.61 -7.65 6.12
C VAL A 23 -8.60 -7.46 7.25
N HIS A 24 -8.27 -8.01 8.41
CA HIS A 24 -8.98 -7.74 9.66
C HIS A 24 -8.18 -6.69 10.43
N TYR A 25 -8.85 -5.70 11.00
CA TYR A 25 -8.20 -4.58 11.67
C TYR A 25 -7.23 -5.00 12.78
N HIS A 26 -7.47 -6.16 13.38
CA HIS A 26 -6.66 -6.66 14.49
C HIS A 26 -5.34 -7.27 14.02
N ASP A 27 -5.27 -7.73 12.77
CA ASP A 27 -4.12 -8.45 12.26
C ASP A 27 -3.34 -7.67 11.21
N ASP A 28 -3.63 -6.37 11.07
CA ASP A 28 -3.07 -5.53 10.01
C ASP A 28 -1.55 -5.59 9.94
N GLU A 29 -0.88 -5.45 11.08
CA GLU A 29 0.58 -5.40 11.09
C GLU A 29 1.19 -6.75 10.70
N THR A 30 0.65 -7.85 11.21
CA THR A 30 1.11 -9.18 10.84
C THR A 30 0.85 -9.46 9.37
N HIS A 31 -0.33 -9.12 8.90
CA HIS A 31 -0.71 -9.32 7.50
C HIS A 31 0.20 -8.52 6.56
N ILE A 32 0.46 -7.26 6.89
CA ILE A 32 1.34 -6.40 6.10
C ILE A 32 2.77 -6.93 6.12
N ARG A 33 3.25 -7.42 7.27
CA ARG A 33 4.58 -8.01 7.37
C ARG A 33 4.74 -9.18 6.40
N LEU A 34 3.74 -10.09 6.38
CA LEU A 34 3.75 -11.23 5.48
C LEU A 34 3.73 -10.80 4.01
N LEU A 35 2.94 -9.77 3.71
CA LEU A 35 2.86 -9.24 2.35
C LEU A 35 4.20 -8.66 1.91
N LEU A 36 4.86 -7.88 2.77
CA LEU A 36 6.16 -7.31 2.47
C LEU A 36 7.23 -8.38 2.31
N GLU A 37 7.21 -9.41 3.15
CA GLU A 37 8.13 -10.53 3.03
C GLU A 37 7.96 -11.24 1.69
N LYS A 38 6.71 -11.42 1.26
CA LYS A 38 6.40 -12.06 -0.02
C LYS A 38 7.04 -11.32 -1.20
N TYR A 39 7.08 -9.99 -1.15
CA TYR A 39 7.66 -9.16 -2.20
C TYR A 39 9.10 -8.73 -1.89
N ASP A 40 9.68 -9.27 -0.83
CA ASP A 40 11.05 -8.98 -0.43
C ASP A 40 11.30 -7.50 -0.18
N LEU A 41 10.33 -6.85 0.47
CA LEU A 41 10.38 -5.44 0.78
C LEU A 41 10.64 -5.22 2.27
N VAL A 42 11.61 -4.36 2.57
CA VAL A 42 11.95 -4.00 3.95
C VAL A 42 11.67 -2.50 4.15
N PRO A 43 10.69 -2.15 4.99
CA PRO A 43 10.36 -0.74 5.19
C PRO A 43 11.46 -0.04 6.00
N LYS A 44 12.02 1.02 5.43
CA LYS A 44 13.16 1.72 6.05
C LYS A 44 12.77 2.53 7.29
N ARG A 45 11.50 2.81 7.49
CA ARG A 45 11.00 3.56 8.66
C ARG A 45 10.19 2.69 9.60
N GLY A 46 10.30 1.37 9.45
CA GLY A 46 9.68 0.42 10.35
C GLY A 46 8.35 -0.13 9.86
N ILE A 47 8.01 -1.30 10.38
CA ILE A 47 6.80 -2.01 9.97
C ILE A 47 5.52 -1.31 10.46
N SER A 48 5.56 -0.65 11.59
CA SER A 48 4.36 0.02 12.12
C SER A 48 3.93 1.18 11.23
N LEU A 49 4.88 1.96 10.73
CA LEU A 49 4.56 3.03 9.77
C LEU A 49 4.05 2.46 8.46
N ALA A 50 4.67 1.39 7.97
CA ALA A 50 4.22 0.73 6.75
C ALA A 50 2.78 0.22 6.90
N ALA A 51 2.47 -0.42 8.01
CA ALA A 51 1.13 -0.94 8.27
C ALA A 51 0.09 0.20 8.36
N ALA A 52 0.43 1.27 9.06
CA ALA A 52 -0.46 2.43 9.17
C ALA A 52 -0.68 3.10 7.81
N THR A 53 0.36 3.17 6.99
CA THR A 53 0.26 3.74 5.64
C THR A 53 -0.67 2.90 4.77
N VAL A 54 -0.56 1.57 4.85
CA VAL A 54 -1.47 0.68 4.12
C VAL A 54 -2.91 0.87 4.59
N ARG A 55 -3.12 1.02 5.91
CA ARG A 55 -4.47 1.33 6.42
C ARG A 55 -5.01 2.62 5.82
N GLY A 56 -4.17 3.65 5.68
CA GLY A 56 -4.57 4.89 5.03
C GLY A 56 -4.98 4.68 3.58
N LEU A 57 -4.24 3.83 2.84
CA LEU A 57 -4.60 3.49 1.47
C LEU A 57 -5.92 2.73 1.42
N ILE A 58 -6.15 1.81 2.36
CA ILE A 58 -7.42 1.09 2.44
C ILE A 58 -8.58 2.05 2.67
N LEU A 59 -8.41 3.02 3.56
CA LEU A 59 -9.44 4.04 3.80
C LEU A 59 -9.69 4.87 2.55
N THR A 60 -8.64 5.20 1.80
CA THR A 60 -8.77 5.91 0.53
C THR A 60 -9.62 5.11 -0.46
N VAL A 61 -9.35 3.81 -0.59
CA VAL A 61 -10.12 2.93 -1.48
C VAL A 61 -11.57 2.84 -1.02
N SER A 62 -11.80 2.74 0.28
CA SER A 62 -13.15 2.62 0.84
C SER A 62 -13.99 3.88 0.62
N HIS A 63 -13.36 5.04 0.48
CA HIS A 63 -14.03 6.32 0.30
C HIS A 63 -13.79 6.93 -1.09
N LYS A 64 -13.60 6.08 -2.08
CA LYS A 64 -13.24 6.50 -3.45
C LYS A 64 -14.23 7.48 -4.05
N GLU A 65 -15.51 7.36 -3.72
CA GLU A 65 -16.53 8.24 -4.27
C GLU A 65 -16.39 9.68 -3.78
N GLN A 66 -15.86 9.86 -2.57
CA GLN A 66 -15.62 11.20 -2.03
C GLN A 66 -14.43 11.89 -2.70
N ILE A 67 -13.50 11.10 -3.27
CA ILE A 67 -12.36 11.64 -4.00
C ILE A 67 -12.78 12.09 -5.40
N GLY A 68 -13.68 11.35 -6.02
CA GLY A 68 -14.25 11.77 -7.30
C GLY A 68 -13.57 11.15 -8.50
N GLY A 69 -13.73 11.82 -9.65
CA GLY A 69 -13.29 11.27 -10.93
C GLY A 69 -11.79 11.09 -11.08
N LEU A 70 -10.99 11.76 -10.27
CA LEU A 70 -9.53 11.61 -10.29
C LEU A 70 -9.03 10.50 -9.37
N TYR A 71 -9.94 9.73 -8.76
CA TYR A 71 -9.58 8.68 -7.84
C TYR A 71 -8.47 7.72 -8.35
N PRO A 72 -8.54 7.21 -9.60
CA PRO A 72 -7.47 6.30 -10.05
C PRO A 72 -6.09 6.95 -10.02
N GLN A 73 -5.98 8.20 -10.46
CA GLN A 73 -4.72 8.92 -10.45
C GLN A 73 -4.29 9.27 -9.02
N VAL A 74 -5.23 9.60 -8.15
CA VAL A 74 -4.94 9.88 -6.75
C VAL A 74 -4.41 8.62 -6.06
N LEU A 75 -5.07 7.49 -6.25
CA LEU A 75 -4.62 6.23 -5.67
C LEU A 75 -3.21 5.88 -6.13
N GLU A 76 -2.97 5.99 -7.43
CA GLU A 76 -1.65 5.73 -8.01
C GLU A 76 -0.59 6.65 -7.38
N THR A 77 -0.90 7.95 -7.26
CA THR A 77 0.00 8.93 -6.65
C THR A 77 0.32 8.56 -5.20
N LEU A 78 -0.70 8.17 -4.43
CA LEU A 78 -0.51 7.79 -3.03
C LEU A 78 0.32 6.52 -2.90
N VAL A 79 0.07 5.52 -3.74
CA VAL A 79 0.82 4.26 -3.67
C VAL A 79 2.28 4.47 -4.07
N TYR A 80 2.54 5.20 -5.15
CA TYR A 80 3.92 5.48 -5.56
C TYR A 80 4.65 6.32 -4.52
N GLY A 81 3.98 7.34 -3.97
CA GLY A 81 4.56 8.16 -2.91
C GLY A 81 4.87 7.33 -1.67
N ALA A 82 3.96 6.47 -1.27
CA ALA A 82 4.16 5.60 -0.11
C ALA A 82 5.34 4.65 -0.34
N CYS A 83 5.43 4.03 -1.52
CA CYS A 83 6.54 3.12 -1.82
C CYS A 83 7.88 3.84 -1.80
N ARG A 84 7.92 5.05 -2.34
CA ARG A 84 9.14 5.86 -2.32
C ARG A 84 9.57 6.17 -0.90
N GLU A 85 8.65 6.62 -0.07
CA GLU A 85 8.97 7.01 1.31
C GLU A 85 9.27 5.82 2.21
N LEU A 86 8.64 4.69 1.96
CA LEU A 86 8.81 3.52 2.83
C LEU A 86 10.02 2.67 2.42
N PHE A 87 10.37 2.60 1.13
CA PHE A 87 11.34 1.63 0.64
C PHE A 87 12.52 2.24 -0.12
N GLU A 88 12.45 3.48 -0.47
CA GLU A 88 13.53 4.17 -1.16
C GLU A 88 14.34 5.05 -0.22
#